data_96750c30ef91f6e1f00f89a7634d99a6
#
_entry.id   96750c30ef91f6e1f00f89a7634d99a6
#
_cell.length_a   1.000
_cell.length_b   1.000
_cell.length_c   1.000
_cell.angle_alpha   90.00
_cell.angle_beta   90.00
_cell.angle_gamma   90.00
#
_symmetry.space_group_name_H-M   'P 1'
#
loop_
_entity.id
_entity.type
_entity.pdbx_description
1 polymer ?
#
loop_
_entity_poly.entity_id
_entity_poly.type
_entity_poly.pdbx_seq_one_letter_code
_entity_poly.pdbx_strand_id
1 'polypeptide(L)'
;MSSGVRLHSIELDRPDAPLIHADIHVPEHPPVGTVLVAHGFMGYKDYGMLPRIGRKIAESGWAAVAFNFAHSGMSRDTDTFTRPDLFAESTWNRQVEDLEFMQDAIRDGRLPGTDPEGSLVLLGHSRGGTAVLLAAGRASIGESSARIPDGIVTLAAPAGTNRSTDEMHKAFMEHGHITVKSNRTGQSLKINRSFIDEIAEDKAGHDPVRCSALIGCPMLLAHGEDDPTISLSDLDQLAGASENNPGLQKLVISGGDHVLNVPNPLPHGHSSPQLDIFLEALRGFLDTVSR
;
A
#
# COMPACT_ATOMS: atom_id res chain seq x y z
N MET A 1 -15.25 -18.28 -19.44
CA MET A 1 -16.30 -17.29 -19.16
C MET A 1 -15.58 -16.01 -18.75
N SER A 2 -15.89 -14.88 -19.41
CA SER A 2 -15.34 -13.57 -19.02
C SER A 2 -15.80 -13.31 -17.57
N SER A 3 -14.87 -13.10 -16.63
CA SER A 3 -15.24 -12.62 -15.30
C SER A 3 -15.91 -11.26 -15.49
N GLY A 4 -17.09 -11.04 -14.94
CA GLY A 4 -17.88 -9.81 -15.06
C GLY A 4 -17.26 -8.58 -14.39
N VAL A 5 -15.93 -8.59 -14.15
CA VAL A 5 -15.18 -7.48 -13.59
C VAL A 5 -14.95 -6.40 -14.63
N ARG A 6 -15.35 -5.17 -14.32
CA ARG A 6 -15.10 -3.97 -15.15
C ARG A 6 -13.90 -3.20 -14.60
N LEU A 7 -13.11 -2.59 -15.48
CA LEU A 7 -11.97 -1.75 -15.13
C LEU A 7 -12.25 -0.31 -15.55
N HIS A 8 -12.11 0.63 -14.60
CA HIS A 8 -12.16 2.06 -14.85
C HIS A 8 -10.82 2.69 -14.47
N SER A 9 -10.18 3.36 -15.43
CA SER A 9 -8.96 4.16 -15.17
C SER A 9 -9.36 5.62 -15.08
N ILE A 10 -9.00 6.28 -13.99
CA ILE A 10 -9.37 7.65 -13.70
C ILE A 10 -8.16 8.48 -13.26
N GLU A 11 -8.33 9.78 -13.31
CA GLU A 11 -7.43 10.77 -12.74
C GLU A 11 -8.19 11.61 -11.74
N LEU A 12 -7.58 11.83 -10.59
CA LEU A 12 -8.14 12.64 -9.52
C LEU A 12 -7.29 13.88 -9.31
N ASP A 13 -7.91 15.04 -9.59
CA ASP A 13 -7.32 16.32 -9.25
C ASP A 13 -7.44 16.57 -7.74
N ARG A 14 -6.39 17.18 -7.20
CA ARG A 14 -6.30 17.60 -5.82
C ARG A 14 -5.76 19.03 -5.78
N PRO A 15 -6.45 20.00 -5.14
CA PRO A 15 -5.93 21.33 -4.99
C PRO A 15 -4.54 21.31 -4.36
N ASP A 16 -3.60 22.06 -4.94
CA ASP A 16 -2.25 22.25 -4.45
C ASP A 16 -1.39 20.97 -4.28
N ALA A 17 -1.79 19.86 -4.93
CA ALA A 17 -1.06 18.60 -4.91
C ALA A 17 -1.05 17.93 -6.29
N PRO A 18 -0.06 17.04 -6.55
CA PRO A 18 -0.01 16.33 -7.82
C PRO A 18 -1.22 15.42 -8.04
N LEU A 19 -1.55 15.20 -9.31
CA LEU A 19 -2.60 14.33 -9.78
C LEU A 19 -2.41 12.87 -9.30
N ILE A 20 -3.50 12.19 -8.92
CA ILE A 20 -3.50 10.77 -8.62
C ILE A 20 -4.12 9.99 -9.78
N HIS A 21 -3.38 9.02 -10.31
CA HIS A 21 -3.90 8.03 -11.26
C HIS A 21 -4.39 6.81 -10.50
N ALA A 22 -5.61 6.36 -10.79
CA ALA A 22 -6.18 5.17 -10.15
C ALA A 22 -6.87 4.26 -11.17
N ASP A 23 -6.81 2.96 -10.90
CA ASP A 23 -7.57 1.92 -11.57
C ASP A 23 -8.54 1.27 -10.59
N ILE A 24 -9.81 1.18 -11.00
CA ILE A 24 -10.88 0.63 -10.19
C ILE A 24 -11.39 -0.64 -10.84
N HIS A 25 -11.16 -1.77 -10.18
CA HIS A 25 -11.78 -3.03 -10.55
C HIS A 25 -13.15 -3.12 -9.86
N VAL A 26 -14.20 -3.13 -10.65
CA VAL A 26 -15.58 -3.10 -10.17
C VAL A 26 -16.21 -4.47 -10.42
N PRO A 27 -16.83 -5.11 -9.39
CA PRO A 27 -17.53 -6.37 -9.55
C PRO A 27 -18.79 -6.22 -10.46
N GLU A 28 -19.34 -7.34 -10.89
CA GLU A 28 -20.55 -7.37 -11.73
C GLU A 28 -21.79 -6.80 -11.00
N HIS A 29 -21.90 -7.07 -9.71
CA HIS A 29 -22.97 -6.62 -8.82
C HIS A 29 -22.50 -5.45 -7.95
N PRO A 30 -23.40 -4.71 -7.28
CA PRO A 30 -22.99 -3.69 -6.32
C PRO A 30 -21.98 -4.24 -5.32
N PRO A 31 -20.85 -3.53 -5.07
CA PRO A 31 -19.81 -4.02 -4.18
C PRO A 31 -20.28 -4.05 -2.73
N VAL A 32 -19.79 -5.00 -1.95
CA VAL A 32 -20.01 -5.08 -0.49
C VAL A 32 -19.13 -4.10 0.30
N GLY A 33 -18.12 -3.54 -0.36
CA GLY A 33 -17.19 -2.57 0.20
C GLY A 33 -16.08 -2.25 -0.79
N THR A 34 -15.12 -1.47 -0.34
CA THR A 34 -13.98 -1.02 -1.16
C THR A 34 -12.65 -1.38 -0.50
N VAL A 35 -11.72 -1.91 -1.29
CA VAL A 35 -10.33 -2.12 -0.89
C VAL A 35 -9.45 -1.09 -1.59
N LEU A 36 -8.79 -0.20 -0.85
CA LEU A 36 -7.72 0.66 -1.36
C LEU A 36 -6.41 -0.13 -1.39
N VAL A 37 -5.74 -0.15 -2.55
CA VAL A 37 -4.51 -0.92 -2.76
C VAL A 37 -3.33 0.02 -2.96
N ALA A 38 -2.41 0.04 -1.99
CA ALA A 38 -1.23 0.89 -1.93
C ALA A 38 0.04 0.13 -2.35
N HIS A 39 0.75 0.66 -3.34
CA HIS A 39 2.00 0.08 -3.85
C HIS A 39 3.22 0.39 -2.98
N GLY A 40 4.32 -0.37 -3.17
CA GLY A 40 5.59 -0.20 -2.47
C GLY A 40 6.50 0.90 -3.05
N PHE A 41 7.71 0.99 -2.48
CA PHE A 41 8.76 1.91 -2.93
C PHE A 41 9.14 1.64 -4.39
N MET A 42 9.29 2.69 -5.20
CA MET A 42 9.53 2.60 -6.65
C MET A 42 8.49 1.78 -7.42
N GLY A 43 7.36 1.45 -6.78
CA GLY A 43 6.23 0.76 -7.37
C GLY A 43 5.23 1.73 -8.01
N TYR A 44 4.16 1.17 -8.51
CA TYR A 44 3.02 1.87 -9.12
C TYR A 44 1.80 0.93 -9.13
N LYS A 45 0.62 1.45 -9.40
CA LYS A 45 -0.64 0.69 -9.34
C LYS A 45 -0.68 -0.59 -10.18
N ASP A 46 0.10 -0.63 -11.29
CA ASP A 46 0.18 -1.78 -12.20
C ASP A 46 1.40 -2.67 -11.95
N TYR A 47 2.11 -2.48 -10.81
CA TYR A 47 3.33 -3.22 -10.54
C TYR A 47 3.06 -4.70 -10.21
N GLY A 48 3.65 -5.60 -11.00
CA GLY A 48 3.70 -7.04 -10.75
C GLY A 48 2.34 -7.65 -10.43
N MET A 49 2.14 -8.05 -9.19
CA MET A 49 0.95 -8.75 -8.71
C MET A 49 -0.28 -7.85 -8.47
N LEU A 50 -0.11 -6.52 -8.36
CA LEU A 50 -1.17 -5.61 -7.91
C LEU A 50 -2.43 -5.63 -8.81
N PRO A 51 -2.32 -5.62 -10.16
CA PRO A 51 -3.51 -5.71 -11.02
C PRO A 51 -4.27 -7.04 -10.84
N ARG A 52 -3.54 -8.14 -10.56
CA ARG A 52 -4.18 -9.43 -10.28
C ARG A 52 -4.88 -9.44 -8.92
N ILE A 53 -4.25 -8.84 -7.90
CA ILE A 53 -4.87 -8.65 -6.57
C ILE A 53 -6.16 -7.84 -6.73
N GLY A 54 -6.13 -6.69 -7.42
CA GLY A 54 -7.31 -5.86 -7.65
C GLY A 54 -8.45 -6.62 -8.35
N ARG A 55 -8.12 -7.37 -9.41
CA ARG A 55 -9.10 -8.21 -10.11
C ARG A 55 -9.69 -9.29 -9.21
N LYS A 56 -8.86 -9.96 -8.37
CA LYS A 56 -9.33 -11.01 -7.47
C LYS A 56 -10.22 -10.49 -6.36
N ILE A 57 -9.94 -9.31 -5.85
CA ILE A 57 -10.82 -8.58 -4.93
C ILE A 57 -12.19 -8.34 -5.59
N ALA A 58 -12.21 -7.88 -6.86
CA ALA A 58 -13.46 -7.65 -7.57
C ALA A 58 -14.22 -8.95 -7.88
N GLU A 59 -13.53 -10.05 -8.18
CA GLU A 59 -14.12 -11.38 -8.33
C GLU A 59 -14.76 -11.90 -7.02
N SER A 60 -14.36 -11.39 -5.84
CA SER A 60 -14.99 -11.71 -4.54
C SER A 60 -16.08 -10.72 -4.12
N GLY A 61 -16.52 -9.82 -5.01
CA GLY A 61 -17.66 -8.92 -4.76
C GLY A 61 -17.28 -7.59 -4.11
N TRP A 62 -16.01 -7.24 -4.00
CA TRP A 62 -15.52 -5.96 -3.50
C TRP A 62 -15.07 -5.06 -4.65
N ALA A 63 -15.19 -3.74 -4.51
CA ALA A 63 -14.47 -2.82 -5.40
C ALA A 63 -12.99 -2.76 -4.97
N ALA A 64 -12.05 -2.79 -5.94
CA ALA A 64 -10.63 -2.61 -5.64
C ALA A 64 -10.11 -1.36 -6.35
N VAL A 65 -9.52 -0.44 -5.59
CA VAL A 65 -8.96 0.81 -6.09
C VAL A 65 -7.45 0.77 -5.90
N ALA A 66 -6.72 0.48 -6.98
CA ALA A 66 -5.27 0.60 -7.03
C ALA A 66 -4.89 1.98 -7.55
N PHE A 67 -4.01 2.69 -6.87
CA PHE A 67 -3.64 4.05 -7.24
C PHE A 67 -2.13 4.29 -7.16
N ASN A 68 -1.63 5.24 -7.93
CA ASN A 68 -0.28 5.74 -7.78
C ASN A 68 -0.26 6.80 -6.68
N PHE A 69 0.60 6.64 -5.68
CA PHE A 69 0.89 7.76 -4.79
C PHE A 69 1.30 8.99 -5.61
N ALA A 70 0.78 10.16 -5.28
CA ALA A 70 1.00 11.39 -6.02
C ALA A 70 2.49 11.72 -6.23
N HIS A 71 3.31 11.33 -5.25
CA HIS A 71 4.76 11.50 -5.27
C HIS A 71 5.52 10.21 -5.62
N SER A 72 4.88 9.25 -6.32
CA SER A 72 5.57 8.04 -6.80
C SER A 72 6.56 8.32 -7.94
N GLY A 73 6.45 9.49 -8.59
CA GLY A 73 7.19 9.81 -9.81
C GLY A 73 6.66 9.11 -11.06
N MET A 74 5.61 8.31 -10.92
CA MET A 74 4.97 7.59 -12.01
C MET A 74 3.76 8.35 -12.55
N SER A 75 3.49 8.16 -13.84
CA SER A 75 2.29 8.65 -14.53
C SER A 75 1.53 7.48 -15.15
N ARG A 76 0.79 7.73 -16.22
CA ARG A 76 0.21 6.65 -17.05
C ARG A 76 1.27 5.83 -17.77
N ASP A 77 2.43 6.42 -18.09
CA ASP A 77 3.58 5.70 -18.60
C ASP A 77 4.20 4.88 -17.47
N THR A 78 4.23 3.56 -17.65
CA THR A 78 4.78 2.61 -16.66
C THR A 78 6.23 2.21 -16.96
N ASP A 79 6.78 2.60 -18.12
CA ASP A 79 8.13 2.20 -18.54
C ASP A 79 9.21 2.99 -17.80
N THR A 80 8.90 4.23 -17.39
CA THR A 80 9.87 5.13 -16.78
C THR A 80 9.25 5.98 -15.68
N PHE A 81 10.09 6.57 -14.81
CA PHE A 81 9.69 7.63 -13.88
C PHE A 81 9.68 8.96 -14.65
N THR A 82 8.50 9.38 -15.07
CA THR A 82 8.31 10.61 -15.86
C THR A 82 8.40 11.88 -15.02
N ARG A 83 8.21 11.75 -13.69
CA ARG A 83 8.24 12.86 -12.73
C ARG A 83 9.22 12.57 -11.58
N PRO A 84 10.54 12.48 -11.89
CA PRO A 84 11.57 12.26 -10.86
C PRO A 84 11.65 13.41 -9.84
N ASP A 85 11.17 14.59 -10.19
CA ASP A 85 10.99 15.74 -9.31
C ASP A 85 9.98 15.43 -8.18
N LEU A 86 8.82 14.86 -8.51
CA LEU A 86 7.83 14.44 -7.52
C LEU A 86 8.33 13.27 -6.68
N PHE A 87 9.05 12.32 -7.29
CA PHE A 87 9.65 11.21 -6.53
C PHE A 87 10.61 11.71 -5.45
N ALA A 88 11.38 12.76 -5.73
CA ALA A 88 12.32 13.34 -4.77
C ALA A 88 11.60 13.92 -3.54
N GLU A 89 10.36 14.35 -3.69
CA GLU A 89 9.51 14.90 -2.63
C GLU A 89 8.68 13.84 -1.88
N SER A 90 8.83 12.54 -2.22
CA SER A 90 8.05 11.46 -1.61
C SER A 90 8.44 11.24 -0.14
N THR A 91 7.49 11.43 0.77
CA THR A 91 7.65 11.21 2.21
C THR A 91 6.54 10.29 2.75
N TRP A 92 6.60 9.90 4.02
CA TRP A 92 5.56 9.10 4.66
C TRP A 92 4.27 9.89 4.84
N ASN A 93 4.39 11.16 5.29
CA ASN A 93 3.22 12.03 5.49
C ASN A 93 2.46 12.22 4.17
N ARG A 94 3.14 12.47 3.06
CA ARG A 94 2.51 12.57 1.74
C ARG A 94 1.80 11.29 1.31
N GLN A 95 2.32 10.12 1.69
CA GLN A 95 1.63 8.84 1.41
C GLN A 95 0.40 8.64 2.29
N VAL A 96 0.46 9.06 3.56
CA VAL A 96 -0.71 9.06 4.46
C VAL A 96 -1.77 10.03 3.93
N GLU A 97 -1.40 11.27 3.57
CA GLU A 97 -2.29 12.26 2.96
C GLU A 97 -2.97 11.76 1.67
N ASP A 98 -2.23 11.01 0.84
CA ASP A 98 -2.80 10.39 -0.36
C ASP A 98 -3.83 9.31 -0.02
N LEU A 99 -3.57 8.48 1.00
CA LEU A 99 -4.52 7.48 1.50
C LEU A 99 -5.79 8.14 2.07
N GLU A 100 -5.65 9.22 2.84
CA GLU A 100 -6.75 10.00 3.38
C GLU A 100 -7.60 10.62 2.26
N PHE A 101 -6.95 11.24 1.27
CA PHE A 101 -7.62 11.79 0.11
C PHE A 101 -8.39 10.74 -0.71
N MET A 102 -7.83 9.54 -0.87
CA MET A 102 -8.52 8.45 -1.57
C MET A 102 -9.72 7.93 -0.78
N GLN A 103 -9.65 7.88 0.55
CA GLN A 103 -10.80 7.56 1.42
C GLN A 103 -11.90 8.62 1.29
N ASP A 104 -11.53 9.90 1.30
CA ASP A 104 -12.46 11.00 1.07
C ASP A 104 -13.09 10.93 -0.32
N ALA A 105 -12.32 10.55 -1.35
CA ALA A 105 -12.82 10.38 -2.70
C ALA A 105 -13.86 9.25 -2.81
N ILE A 106 -13.73 8.17 -2.01
CA ILE A 106 -14.74 7.11 -1.89
C ILE A 106 -15.98 7.68 -1.22
N ARG A 107 -15.85 8.28 -0.05
CA ARG A 107 -16.95 8.84 0.75
C ARG A 107 -17.76 9.88 -0.04
N ASP A 108 -17.08 10.68 -0.85
CA ASP A 108 -17.70 11.75 -1.64
C ASP A 108 -18.29 11.22 -2.99
N GLY A 109 -18.24 9.90 -3.24
CA GLY A 109 -18.77 9.27 -4.45
C GLY A 109 -18.01 9.64 -5.74
N ARG A 110 -16.76 10.09 -5.63
CA ARG A 110 -15.93 10.49 -6.78
C ARG A 110 -15.31 9.30 -7.52
N LEU A 111 -15.35 8.10 -6.95
CA LEU A 111 -14.80 6.88 -7.53
C LEU A 111 -15.92 6.00 -8.11
N PRO A 112 -15.98 5.80 -9.43
CA PRO A 112 -17.06 5.03 -10.06
C PRO A 112 -17.05 3.57 -9.60
N GLY A 113 -18.22 3.07 -9.20
CA GLY A 113 -18.39 1.67 -8.82
C GLY A 113 -17.89 1.31 -7.43
N THR A 114 -17.55 2.29 -6.59
CA THR A 114 -17.35 2.11 -5.14
C THR A 114 -18.64 2.42 -4.40
N ASP A 115 -18.74 1.95 -3.16
CA ASP A 115 -19.85 2.28 -2.26
C ASP A 115 -19.35 3.25 -1.17
N PRO A 116 -19.84 4.51 -1.12
CA PRO A 116 -19.44 5.48 -0.10
C PRO A 116 -19.72 5.05 1.33
N GLU A 117 -20.80 4.28 1.55
CA GLU A 117 -21.23 3.80 2.88
C GLU A 117 -20.77 2.36 3.15
N GLY A 118 -20.17 1.69 2.15
CA GLY A 118 -19.71 0.31 2.27
C GLY A 118 -18.47 0.16 3.17
N SER A 119 -18.13 -1.07 3.50
CA SER A 119 -16.92 -1.37 4.26
C SER A 119 -15.66 -0.91 3.52
N LEU A 120 -14.67 -0.44 4.27
CA LEU A 120 -13.38 0.05 3.76
C LEU A 120 -12.23 -0.78 4.31
N VAL A 121 -11.45 -1.37 3.40
CA VAL A 121 -10.21 -2.08 3.74
C VAL A 121 -9.03 -1.35 3.11
N LEU A 122 -7.95 -1.15 3.87
CA LEU A 122 -6.69 -0.68 3.33
C LEU A 122 -5.75 -1.86 3.14
N LEU A 123 -5.27 -2.07 1.92
CA LEU A 123 -4.28 -3.08 1.58
C LEU A 123 -3.00 -2.40 1.10
N GLY A 124 -1.86 -2.76 1.69
CA GLY A 124 -0.58 -2.21 1.26
C GLY A 124 0.51 -3.27 1.09
N HIS A 125 1.30 -3.13 0.02
CA HIS A 125 2.48 -3.93 -0.23
C HIS A 125 3.75 -3.17 0.15
N SER A 126 4.66 -3.81 0.89
CA SER A 126 5.97 -3.26 1.24
C SER A 126 5.83 -1.87 1.91
N ARG A 127 6.47 -0.83 1.40
CA ARG A 127 6.31 0.56 1.88
C ARG A 127 4.83 0.99 1.93
N GLY A 128 3.99 0.57 0.98
CA GLY A 128 2.54 0.83 1.02
C GLY A 128 1.87 0.15 2.23
N GLY A 129 2.36 -1.02 2.65
CA GLY A 129 1.92 -1.70 3.87
C GLY A 129 2.20 -0.88 5.13
N THR A 130 3.40 -0.33 5.24
CA THR A 130 3.74 0.61 6.32
C THR A 130 2.88 1.87 6.27
N ALA A 131 2.66 2.45 5.08
CA ALA A 131 1.83 3.65 4.92
C ALA A 131 0.38 3.42 5.41
N VAL A 132 -0.24 2.27 5.12
CA VAL A 132 -1.58 1.97 5.61
C VAL A 132 -1.62 1.76 7.13
N LEU A 133 -0.56 1.19 7.73
CA LEU A 133 -0.45 1.08 9.19
C LEU A 133 -0.34 2.46 9.85
N LEU A 134 0.47 3.37 9.30
CA LEU A 134 0.59 4.74 9.80
C LEU A 134 -0.75 5.48 9.69
N ALA A 135 -1.42 5.42 8.53
CA ALA A 135 -2.70 6.07 8.30
C ALA A 135 -3.77 5.56 9.27
N ALA A 136 -3.94 4.24 9.39
CA ALA A 136 -4.94 3.64 10.27
C ALA A 136 -4.63 3.86 11.76
N GLY A 137 -3.36 3.77 12.17
CA GLY A 137 -2.96 4.02 13.56
C GLY A 137 -3.21 5.47 13.98
N ARG A 138 -2.86 6.45 13.13
CA ARG A 138 -3.14 7.88 13.39
C ARG A 138 -4.63 8.16 13.43
N ALA A 139 -5.43 7.59 12.53
CA ALA A 139 -6.89 7.72 12.55
C ALA A 139 -7.51 7.15 13.83
N SER A 140 -7.00 6.03 14.34
CA SER A 140 -7.49 5.34 15.53
C SER A 140 -7.40 6.20 16.82
N ILE A 141 -6.48 7.17 16.86
CA ILE A 141 -6.28 8.07 18.01
C ILE A 141 -6.68 9.52 17.72
N GLY A 142 -7.32 9.77 16.58
CA GLY A 142 -7.80 11.11 16.20
C GLY A 142 -6.71 12.10 15.77
N GLU A 143 -5.52 11.62 15.43
CA GLU A 143 -4.45 12.43 14.80
C GLU A 143 -4.71 12.65 13.29
N SER A 144 -5.75 12.06 12.74
CA SER A 144 -6.24 12.22 11.38
C SER A 144 -7.76 12.31 11.38
N SER A 145 -8.32 13.07 10.43
CA SER A 145 -9.77 13.15 10.19
C SER A 145 -10.28 12.04 9.26
N ALA A 146 -9.39 11.18 8.77
CA ALA A 146 -9.75 10.06 7.91
C ALA A 146 -10.65 9.06 8.64
N ARG A 147 -11.48 8.35 7.87
CA ARG A 147 -12.27 7.25 8.39
C ARG A 147 -11.36 6.16 8.95
N ILE A 148 -11.68 5.62 10.11
CA ILE A 148 -11.07 4.39 10.62
C ILE A 148 -11.50 3.26 9.68
N PRO A 149 -10.56 2.51 9.06
CA PRO A 149 -10.92 1.42 8.16
C PRO A 149 -11.56 0.26 8.92
N ASP A 150 -12.36 -0.55 8.21
CA ASP A 150 -12.99 -1.75 8.74
C ASP A 150 -12.06 -2.97 8.73
N GLY A 151 -10.93 -2.87 8.03
CA GLY A 151 -9.88 -3.91 8.01
C GLY A 151 -8.58 -3.41 7.40
N ILE A 152 -7.48 -4.03 7.82
CA ILE A 152 -6.13 -3.75 7.32
C ILE A 152 -5.52 -5.04 6.75
N VAL A 153 -4.89 -4.92 5.58
CA VAL A 153 -4.08 -5.99 4.99
C VAL A 153 -2.69 -5.45 4.67
N THR A 154 -1.65 -6.12 5.14
CA THR A 154 -0.28 -5.82 4.71
C THR A 154 0.37 -7.04 4.08
N LEU A 155 1.16 -6.81 3.05
CA LEU A 155 2.03 -7.82 2.45
C LEU A 155 3.46 -7.31 2.46
N ALA A 156 4.37 -8.00 3.14
CA ALA A 156 5.79 -7.69 3.25
C ALA A 156 6.07 -6.25 3.75
N ALA A 157 5.28 -5.77 4.73
CA ALA A 157 5.44 -4.42 5.28
C ALA A 157 6.66 -4.31 6.20
N PRO A 158 7.52 -3.28 6.03
CA PRO A 158 8.56 -2.95 7.00
C PRO A 158 7.98 -2.52 8.36
N ALA A 159 8.59 -2.97 9.44
CA ALA A 159 8.29 -2.56 10.81
C ALA A 159 8.97 -1.22 11.21
N GLY A 160 9.69 -0.59 10.30
CA GLY A 160 10.36 0.68 10.53
C GLY A 160 10.31 1.61 9.33
N THR A 161 10.20 2.90 9.59
CA THR A 161 10.13 3.96 8.57
C THR A 161 11.50 4.45 8.12
N ASN A 162 12.53 4.34 8.95
CA ASN A 162 13.90 4.73 8.61
C ASN A 162 14.80 3.50 8.47
N ARG A 163 15.21 3.22 7.24
CA ARG A 163 16.16 2.14 6.89
C ARG A 163 17.45 2.72 6.28
N SER A 164 17.74 3.99 6.58
CA SER A 164 18.95 4.66 6.09
C SER A 164 20.19 4.10 6.79
N THR A 165 21.25 3.82 6.01
CA THR A 165 22.59 3.55 6.57
C THR A 165 23.23 4.84 7.07
N ASP A 166 24.32 4.73 7.82
CA ASP A 166 25.09 5.88 8.29
C ASP A 166 25.62 6.73 7.11
N GLU A 167 26.02 6.08 6.01
CA GLU A 167 26.46 6.76 4.79
C GLU A 167 25.31 7.52 4.12
N MET A 168 24.12 6.92 4.07
CA MET A 168 22.92 7.59 3.53
C MET A 168 22.54 8.77 4.42
N HIS A 169 22.58 8.60 5.74
CA HIS A 169 22.30 9.68 6.68
C HIS A 169 23.28 10.85 6.50
N LYS A 170 24.60 10.54 6.41
CA LYS A 170 25.62 11.55 6.12
C LYS A 170 25.34 12.28 4.81
N ALA A 171 25.00 11.56 3.73
CA ALA A 171 24.69 12.17 2.44
C ALA A 171 23.45 13.09 2.51
N PHE A 172 22.41 12.71 3.25
CA PHE A 172 21.27 13.60 3.51
C PHE A 172 21.70 14.90 4.20
N MET A 173 22.58 14.82 5.19
CA MET A 173 23.05 16.00 5.93
C MET A 173 23.98 16.89 5.11
N GLU A 174 24.85 16.32 4.28
CA GLU A 174 25.84 17.06 3.50
C GLU A 174 25.27 17.63 2.18
N HIS A 175 24.36 16.89 1.53
CA HIS A 175 23.89 17.21 0.17
C HIS A 175 22.39 17.54 0.10
N GLY A 176 21.66 17.40 1.22
CA GLY A 176 20.20 17.59 1.25
C GLY A 176 19.39 16.49 0.57
N HIS A 177 20.03 15.47 0.03
CA HIS A 177 19.39 14.33 -0.64
C HIS A 177 20.33 13.13 -0.75
N ILE A 178 19.74 11.97 -1.01
CA ILE A 178 20.44 10.78 -1.50
C ILE A 178 20.00 10.45 -2.93
N THR A 179 20.77 9.62 -3.62
CA THR A 179 20.43 9.10 -4.94
C THR A 179 20.30 7.59 -4.86
N VAL A 180 19.19 7.06 -5.36
CA VAL A 180 18.90 5.63 -5.45
C VAL A 180 18.71 5.24 -6.92
N LYS A 181 19.15 4.03 -7.29
CA LYS A 181 19.01 3.55 -8.67
C LYS A 181 17.81 2.60 -8.77
N SER A 182 16.96 2.85 -9.75
CA SER A 182 15.89 1.91 -10.09
C SER A 182 16.44 0.75 -10.91
N ASN A 183 16.31 -0.47 -10.40
CA ASN A 183 16.71 -1.67 -11.15
C ASN A 183 15.80 -1.92 -12.36
N ARG A 184 14.54 -1.46 -12.30
CA ARG A 184 13.58 -1.62 -13.38
C ARG A 184 13.86 -0.70 -14.57
N THR A 185 14.12 0.58 -14.31
CA THR A 185 14.26 1.60 -15.37
C THR A 185 15.71 2.02 -15.63
N GLY A 186 16.63 1.68 -14.72
CA GLY A 186 18.01 2.16 -14.75
C GLY A 186 18.19 3.62 -14.35
N GLN A 187 17.08 4.36 -14.08
CA GLN A 187 17.14 5.77 -13.70
C GLN A 187 17.74 5.94 -12.31
N SER A 188 18.47 7.04 -12.14
CA SER A 188 18.92 7.54 -10.84
C SER A 188 17.90 8.56 -10.31
N LEU A 189 17.31 8.27 -9.15
CA LEU A 189 16.26 9.06 -8.54
C LEU A 189 16.76 9.66 -7.23
N LYS A 190 16.39 10.91 -6.96
CA LYS A 190 16.71 11.56 -5.69
C LYS A 190 15.63 11.29 -4.65
N ILE A 191 16.04 11.27 -3.40
CA ILE A 191 15.16 11.34 -2.22
C ILE A 191 15.66 12.53 -1.41
N ASN A 192 14.81 13.52 -1.18
CA ASN A 192 15.15 14.71 -0.45
C ASN A 192 15.23 14.43 1.06
N ARG A 193 15.97 15.25 1.76
CA ARG A 193 16.20 15.16 3.21
C ARG A 193 14.89 15.27 4.01
N SER A 194 13.85 15.92 3.48
CA SER A 194 12.51 15.98 4.08
C SER A 194 11.99 14.60 4.48
N PHE A 195 12.39 13.54 3.76
CA PHE A 195 12.04 12.16 4.09
C PHE A 195 12.50 11.71 5.49
N ILE A 196 13.71 12.11 5.92
CA ILE A 196 14.23 11.76 7.25
C ILE A 196 13.90 12.83 8.30
N ASP A 197 13.73 14.09 7.87
CA ASP A 197 13.41 15.20 8.78
C ASP A 197 12.03 14.98 9.42
N GLU A 198 10.99 14.60 8.64
CA GLU A 198 9.64 14.33 9.18
C GLU A 198 9.63 13.18 10.21
N ILE A 199 10.46 12.14 10.00
CA ILE A 199 10.61 11.03 10.97
C ILE A 199 11.25 11.50 12.26
N ALA A 200 12.24 12.40 12.16
CA ALA A 200 12.93 12.96 13.32
C ALA A 200 12.03 13.91 14.13
N GLU A 201 11.16 14.66 13.45
CA GLU A 201 10.21 15.61 14.05
C GLU A 201 9.08 14.90 14.79
N ASP A 202 8.55 13.81 14.24
CA ASP A 202 7.48 13.02 14.85
C ASP A 202 7.78 11.52 14.80
N LYS A 203 8.60 11.06 15.71
CA LYS A 203 8.98 9.64 15.81
C LYS A 203 7.80 8.73 16.14
N ALA A 204 6.86 9.20 16.93
CA ALA A 204 5.72 8.41 17.37
C ALA A 204 4.71 8.20 16.24
N GLY A 205 4.41 9.24 15.46
CA GLY A 205 3.55 9.15 14.28
C GLY A 205 4.19 8.39 13.12
N HIS A 206 5.52 8.21 13.12
CA HIS A 206 6.28 7.44 12.12
C HIS A 206 6.75 6.06 12.62
N ASP A 207 6.17 5.56 13.71
CA ASP A 207 6.45 4.23 14.23
C ASP A 207 5.33 3.24 13.83
N PRO A 208 5.54 2.38 12.82
CA PRO A 208 4.52 1.43 12.37
C PRO A 208 4.21 0.35 13.41
N VAL A 209 5.15 0.01 14.31
CA VAL A 209 4.92 -0.93 15.41
C VAL A 209 3.95 -0.32 16.41
N ARG A 210 4.18 0.94 16.82
CA ARG A 210 3.23 1.68 17.65
C ARG A 210 1.88 1.82 16.98
N CYS A 211 1.85 2.25 15.70
CA CYS A 211 0.61 2.42 14.95
C CYS A 211 -0.18 1.10 14.83
N SER A 212 0.50 -0.01 14.57
CA SER A 212 -0.10 -1.35 14.50
C SER A 212 -0.82 -1.72 15.82
N ALA A 213 -0.21 -1.40 16.97
CA ALA A 213 -0.80 -1.63 18.30
C ALA A 213 -2.07 -0.81 18.58
N LEU A 214 -2.28 0.31 17.87
CA LEU A 214 -3.41 1.22 18.02
C LEU A 214 -4.62 0.82 17.16
N ILE A 215 -4.43 -0.09 16.19
CA ILE A 215 -5.48 -0.49 15.24
C ILE A 215 -6.42 -1.49 15.91
N GLY A 216 -7.71 -1.13 16.00
CA GLY A 216 -8.74 -1.96 16.61
C GLY A 216 -9.55 -2.82 15.64
N CYS A 217 -9.50 -2.54 14.32
CA CYS A 217 -10.19 -3.34 13.32
C CYS A 217 -9.40 -4.65 12.99
N PRO A 218 -10.04 -5.67 12.37
CA PRO A 218 -9.35 -6.86 11.91
C PRO A 218 -8.12 -6.56 11.04
N MET A 219 -7.08 -7.39 11.17
CA MET A 219 -5.82 -7.24 10.45
C MET A 219 -5.35 -8.57 9.84
N LEU A 220 -4.93 -8.55 8.57
CA LEU A 220 -4.18 -9.64 7.93
C LEU A 220 -2.76 -9.16 7.65
N LEU A 221 -1.78 -9.65 8.39
CA LEU A 221 -0.36 -9.36 8.20
C LEU A 221 0.30 -10.55 7.50
N ALA A 222 0.66 -10.39 6.22
CA ALA A 222 1.22 -11.44 5.38
C ALA A 222 2.68 -11.15 5.00
N HIS A 223 3.51 -12.19 4.85
CA HIS A 223 4.91 -12.06 4.47
C HIS A 223 5.42 -13.32 3.77
N GLY A 224 6.26 -13.16 2.75
CA GLY A 224 7.00 -14.27 2.15
C GLY A 224 8.14 -14.75 3.07
N GLU A 225 8.25 -16.05 3.28
CA GLU A 225 9.28 -16.64 4.17
C GLU A 225 10.69 -16.35 3.68
N ASP A 226 10.90 -16.35 2.34
CA ASP A 226 12.19 -16.18 1.69
C ASP A 226 12.38 -14.73 1.17
N ASP A 227 11.72 -13.73 1.77
CA ASP A 227 11.83 -12.33 1.36
C ASP A 227 13.25 -11.78 1.62
N PRO A 228 14.05 -11.47 0.55
CA PRO A 228 15.41 -10.96 0.70
C PRO A 228 15.46 -9.44 0.97
N THR A 229 14.32 -8.74 0.89
CA THR A 229 14.23 -7.28 0.97
C THR A 229 13.80 -6.81 2.35
N ILE A 230 12.76 -7.43 2.89
CA ILE A 230 12.19 -7.16 4.21
C ILE A 230 12.26 -8.45 5.03
N SER A 231 12.87 -8.36 6.20
CA SER A 231 13.04 -9.52 7.06
C SER A 231 11.70 -10.01 7.61
N LEU A 232 11.54 -11.33 7.75
CA LEU A 232 10.39 -11.92 8.43
C LEU A 232 10.23 -11.40 9.88
N SER A 233 11.32 -10.94 10.51
CA SER A 233 11.28 -10.30 11.82
C SER A 233 10.47 -9.00 11.84
N ASP A 234 10.31 -8.32 10.71
CA ASP A 234 9.43 -7.14 10.61
C ASP A 234 7.96 -7.57 10.79
N LEU A 235 7.54 -8.69 10.17
CA LEU A 235 6.22 -9.27 10.41
C LEU A 235 6.04 -9.64 11.88
N ASP A 236 7.06 -10.26 12.52
CA ASP A 236 7.00 -10.67 13.92
C ASP A 236 6.82 -9.46 14.86
N GLN A 237 7.50 -8.34 14.59
CA GLN A 237 7.37 -7.11 15.36
C GLN A 237 5.96 -6.50 15.22
N LEU A 238 5.43 -6.40 13.99
CA LEU A 238 4.09 -5.85 13.74
C LEU A 238 3.00 -6.74 14.36
N ALA A 239 3.10 -8.06 14.19
CA ALA A 239 2.13 -9.00 14.75
C ALA A 239 2.21 -9.05 16.29
N GLY A 240 3.41 -8.99 16.87
CA GLY A 240 3.60 -8.93 18.32
C GLY A 240 3.01 -7.66 18.94
N ALA A 241 3.15 -6.51 18.27
CA ALA A 241 2.53 -5.26 18.72
C ALA A 241 1.00 -5.31 18.69
N SER A 242 0.43 -6.11 17.78
CA SER A 242 -1.02 -6.28 17.58
C SER A 242 -1.60 -7.52 18.27
N GLU A 243 -0.86 -8.18 19.16
CA GLU A 243 -1.27 -9.47 19.78
C GLU A 243 -2.61 -9.40 20.51
N ASN A 244 -2.97 -8.21 21.03
CA ASN A 244 -4.26 -8.01 21.71
C ASN A 244 -5.41 -7.71 20.75
N ASN A 245 -5.18 -7.61 19.44
CA ASN A 245 -6.23 -7.44 18.45
C ASN A 245 -6.91 -8.78 18.16
N PRO A 246 -8.20 -8.98 18.53
CA PRO A 246 -8.87 -10.28 18.38
C PRO A 246 -9.08 -10.70 16.92
N GLY A 247 -8.97 -9.75 15.99
CA GLY A 247 -9.08 -10.00 14.54
C GLY A 247 -7.73 -10.11 13.84
N LEU A 248 -6.62 -10.24 14.57
CA LEU A 248 -5.31 -10.41 13.96
C LEU A 248 -5.15 -11.79 13.31
N GLN A 249 -4.77 -11.78 12.05
CA GLN A 249 -4.34 -12.94 11.28
C GLN A 249 -2.89 -12.72 10.81
N LYS A 250 -1.98 -13.60 11.19
CA LYS A 250 -0.59 -13.60 10.74
C LYS A 250 -0.39 -14.72 9.73
N LEU A 251 0.13 -14.40 8.54
CA LEU A 251 0.35 -15.35 7.44
C LEU A 251 1.81 -15.31 6.98
N VAL A 252 2.54 -16.39 7.20
CA VAL A 252 3.85 -16.63 6.58
C VAL A 252 3.64 -17.53 5.36
N ILE A 253 4.12 -17.07 4.19
CA ILE A 253 3.95 -17.75 2.90
C ILE A 253 5.27 -18.45 2.56
N SER A 254 5.28 -19.79 2.72
CA SER A 254 6.49 -20.58 2.51
C SER A 254 7.01 -20.49 1.08
N GLY A 255 8.33 -20.28 0.93
CA GLY A 255 9.01 -20.11 -0.35
C GLY A 255 8.62 -18.82 -1.09
N GLY A 256 7.93 -17.89 -0.43
CA GLY A 256 7.57 -16.58 -1.02
C GLY A 256 8.68 -15.57 -0.86
N ASP A 257 9.04 -14.89 -1.95
CA ASP A 257 9.91 -13.72 -1.93
C ASP A 257 9.11 -12.43 -1.67
N HIS A 258 9.77 -11.25 -1.79
CA HIS A 258 9.17 -9.94 -1.55
C HIS A 258 7.93 -9.62 -2.40
N VAL A 259 7.80 -10.24 -3.56
CA VAL A 259 6.70 -10.06 -4.52
C VAL A 259 5.95 -11.37 -4.79
N LEU A 260 6.09 -12.35 -3.89
CA LEU A 260 5.48 -13.67 -3.99
C LEU A 260 5.83 -14.41 -5.29
N ASN A 261 7.10 -14.32 -5.70
CA ASN A 261 7.66 -14.96 -6.90
C ASN A 261 6.97 -14.53 -8.21
N VAL A 262 6.41 -13.33 -8.23
CA VAL A 262 5.70 -12.77 -9.39
C VAL A 262 6.60 -11.79 -10.13
N PRO A 263 6.84 -12.00 -11.45
CA PRO A 263 7.61 -11.04 -12.24
C PRO A 263 6.86 -9.73 -12.49
N ASN A 264 7.60 -8.67 -12.82
CA ASN A 264 7.04 -7.40 -13.27
C ASN A 264 7.57 -7.07 -14.70
N PRO A 265 6.70 -6.93 -15.71
CA PRO A 265 5.24 -7.09 -15.65
C PRO A 265 4.81 -8.55 -15.46
N LEU A 266 3.61 -8.76 -14.88
CA LEU A 266 3.02 -10.09 -14.74
C LEU A 266 2.47 -10.54 -16.10
N PRO A 267 2.97 -11.66 -16.69
CA PRO A 267 2.44 -12.18 -17.94
C PRO A 267 0.96 -12.58 -17.78
N HIS A 268 0.18 -12.38 -18.85
CA HIS A 268 -1.24 -12.73 -18.85
C HIS A 268 -1.47 -14.22 -18.50
N GLY A 269 -2.36 -14.45 -17.55
CA GLY A 269 -2.68 -15.82 -17.08
C GLY A 269 -1.64 -16.43 -16.14
N HIS A 270 -0.51 -15.77 -15.89
CA HIS A 270 0.49 -16.25 -14.94
C HIS A 270 0.07 -15.98 -13.49
N SER A 271 0.42 -16.91 -12.60
CA SER A 271 0.37 -16.76 -11.15
C SER A 271 1.52 -17.55 -10.53
N SER A 272 1.78 -17.32 -9.26
CA SER A 272 2.65 -18.19 -8.47
C SER A 272 1.81 -18.91 -7.40
N PRO A 273 2.21 -20.08 -6.92
CA PRO A 273 1.56 -20.74 -5.79
C PRO A 273 1.51 -19.81 -4.55
N GLN A 274 2.55 -19.01 -4.34
CA GLN A 274 2.66 -18.09 -3.22
C GLN A 274 1.64 -16.95 -3.31
N LEU A 275 1.44 -16.39 -4.51
CA LEU A 275 0.39 -15.39 -4.74
C LEU A 275 -1.00 -16.01 -4.55
N ASP A 276 -1.22 -17.24 -5.01
CA ASP A 276 -2.52 -17.91 -4.86
C ASP A 276 -2.85 -18.19 -3.39
N ILE A 277 -1.85 -18.54 -2.53
CA ILE A 277 -2.01 -18.65 -1.07
C ILE A 277 -2.44 -17.31 -0.47
N PHE A 278 -1.76 -16.23 -0.84
CA PHE A 278 -2.13 -14.88 -0.37
C PHE A 278 -3.55 -14.49 -0.78
N LEU A 279 -3.92 -14.72 -2.04
CA LEU A 279 -5.24 -14.37 -2.57
C LEU A 279 -6.38 -15.16 -1.88
N GLU A 280 -6.15 -16.43 -1.54
CA GLU A 280 -7.12 -17.21 -0.78
C GLU A 280 -7.28 -16.69 0.65
N ALA A 281 -6.18 -16.36 1.34
CA ALA A 281 -6.22 -15.75 2.67
C ALA A 281 -6.90 -14.37 2.64
N LEU A 282 -6.58 -13.55 1.64
CA LEU A 282 -7.22 -12.25 1.43
C LEU A 282 -8.73 -12.39 1.26
N ARG A 283 -9.19 -13.33 0.42
CA ARG A 283 -10.61 -13.60 0.24
C ARG A 283 -11.28 -13.96 1.57
N GLY A 284 -10.71 -14.93 2.31
CA GLY A 284 -11.23 -15.33 3.62
C GLY A 284 -11.27 -14.17 4.62
N PHE A 285 -10.26 -13.28 4.61
CA PHE A 285 -10.23 -12.08 5.43
C PHE A 285 -11.36 -11.11 5.06
N LEU A 286 -11.55 -10.82 3.77
CA LEU A 286 -12.62 -9.93 3.29
C LEU A 286 -14.02 -10.45 3.66
N ASP A 287 -14.23 -11.78 3.66
CA ASP A 287 -15.47 -12.40 4.13
C ASP A 287 -15.74 -12.15 5.63
N THR A 288 -14.70 -11.93 6.44
CA THR A 288 -14.85 -11.59 7.87
C THR A 288 -15.21 -10.12 8.10
N VAL A 289 -14.74 -9.23 7.22
CA VAL A 289 -14.97 -7.77 7.33
C VAL A 289 -16.35 -7.38 6.79
N SER A 290 -16.91 -8.14 5.86
CA SER A 290 -18.22 -7.87 5.24
C SER A 290 -19.43 -8.25 6.10
N ARG A 291 -19.23 -8.66 7.35
CA ARG A 291 -20.28 -9.10 8.30
C ARG A 291 -20.66 -7.95 9.28
#